data_815255213fef54599b648cac2551c4c8
#
_entry.id   815255213fef54599b648cac2551c4c8
#
_cell.length_a   1.000
_cell.length_b   1.000
_cell.length_c   1.000
_cell.angle_alpha   90.00
_cell.angle_beta   90.00
_cell.angle_gamma   90.00
#
_symmetry.space_group_name_H-M   'P 1'
#
loop_
_entity.id
_entity.type
_entity.pdbx_description
1 polymer ?
#
loop_
_entity_poly.entity_id
_entity_poly.type
_entity_poly.pdbx_seq_one_letter_code
_entity_poly.pdbx_strand_id
1 'polypeptide(L)'
;MRFLKLDTRQISGFDAVLGDEVLTFPAGTFAAIKSLAGSVGWANTIRRVARAFGAPDADAYHLVKGNSDRKRIRLPWLFGNPFVMCPYRRIKVGQASLLRDALELVIEAQDPETVIIYNGSVAPDAVLAHVTKGRRRVFVEAGFFPKTLQIDAIGLNGANSVPRTSRFYLDAEEDFAARGLPEKVNDRASKIADNNRVALPADYVFVPFQVPSDMQVTVHSPWVRDMEQFLDVVIEAANRNTNDVFVIKEHPSFKRSVKGRRPQHQRVIFANQNVTSDLIRNARAVLTLNSTVGIESLLFDRPVITLGRACYNVDGLVQQARNAPELDDALAITKTWKPNPRLRRQFLGYLWNSYLTHGTYDNLPNDLGDRLAQISQM
;
A
#
# COMPACT_ATOMS: atom_id res chain seq x y z
N MET A 1 -8.49 4.30 28.77
CA MET A 1 -7.34 4.27 27.83
C MET A 1 -7.75 4.89 26.52
N ARG A 2 -7.04 5.89 26.02
CA ARG A 2 -7.45 6.60 24.80
C ARG A 2 -7.12 5.83 23.51
N PHE A 3 -5.91 5.25 23.47
CA PHE A 3 -5.43 4.54 22.29
C PHE A 3 -4.97 3.12 22.59
N LEU A 4 -5.15 2.21 21.62
CA LEU A 4 -4.55 0.87 21.61
C LEU A 4 -3.81 0.66 20.29
N LYS A 5 -2.61 0.10 20.35
CA LYS A 5 -1.87 -0.36 19.16
C LYS A 5 -1.10 -1.65 19.45
N LEU A 6 -0.65 -2.32 18.39
CA LEU A 6 0.34 -3.38 18.53
C LEU A 6 1.76 -2.80 18.65
N ASP A 7 2.65 -3.55 19.33
CA ASP A 7 4.08 -3.28 19.33
C ASP A 7 4.67 -3.62 17.95
N THR A 8 4.51 -2.68 17.03
CA THR A 8 4.97 -2.77 15.65
C THR A 8 6.11 -1.76 15.47
N ARG A 9 7.30 -2.24 15.07
CA ARG A 9 8.52 -1.42 14.93
C ARG A 9 8.29 -0.12 14.16
N GLN A 10 7.46 -0.16 13.12
CA GLN A 10 7.20 0.98 12.23
C GLN A 10 6.49 2.13 12.95
N ILE A 11 5.66 1.85 13.94
CA ILE A 11 4.90 2.86 14.70
C ILE A 11 5.33 2.93 16.17
N SER A 12 6.56 2.52 16.49
CA SER A 12 7.12 2.63 17.86
C SER A 12 7.27 4.09 18.31
N GLY A 13 7.54 5.03 17.38
CA GLY A 13 7.60 6.45 17.70
C GLY A 13 6.29 7.05 18.23
N PHE A 14 5.15 6.40 18.01
CA PHE A 14 3.86 6.82 18.56
C PHE A 14 3.83 6.78 20.08
N ASP A 15 4.56 5.85 20.71
CA ASP A 15 4.65 5.76 22.16
C ASP A 15 5.29 7.02 22.79
N ALA A 16 6.27 7.60 22.12
CA ALA A 16 6.95 8.79 22.60
C ALA A 16 6.06 10.05 22.58
N VAL A 17 5.11 10.13 21.63
CA VAL A 17 4.22 11.28 21.47
C VAL A 17 2.92 11.11 22.26
N LEU A 18 2.37 9.89 22.31
CA LEU A 18 1.10 9.61 22.98
C LEU A 18 1.28 9.31 24.49
N GLY A 19 2.49 8.96 24.93
CA GLY A 19 2.80 8.70 26.35
C GLY A 19 1.86 7.70 27.00
N ASP A 20 1.32 8.05 28.15
CA ASP A 20 0.42 7.20 28.95
C ASP A 20 -0.98 7.04 28.34
N GLU A 21 -1.31 7.76 27.27
CA GLU A 21 -2.60 7.63 26.59
C GLU A 21 -2.69 6.38 25.70
N VAL A 22 -1.56 5.75 25.35
CA VAL A 22 -1.51 4.60 24.44
C VAL A 22 -1.15 3.31 25.17
N LEU A 23 -1.97 2.29 24.99
CA LEU A 23 -1.66 0.92 25.34
C LEU A 23 -0.98 0.23 24.14
N THR A 24 0.28 -0.13 24.30
CA THR A 24 1.02 -0.89 23.29
C THR A 24 1.02 -2.37 23.66
N PHE A 25 0.27 -3.18 22.88
CA PHE A 25 0.16 -4.62 23.12
C PHE A 25 1.21 -5.39 22.31
N PRO A 26 2.04 -6.24 22.96
CA PRO A 26 3.04 -7.03 22.27
C PRO A 26 2.38 -8.10 21.37
N ALA A 27 2.69 -8.07 20.07
CA ALA A 27 2.05 -8.96 19.07
C ALA A 27 2.58 -10.40 19.05
N GLY A 28 3.51 -10.77 19.91
CA GLY A 28 4.15 -12.08 19.98
C GLY A 28 3.26 -13.16 20.58
N THR A 29 3.41 -14.41 20.14
CA THR A 29 2.65 -15.57 20.65
C THR A 29 2.78 -15.74 22.17
N PHE A 30 3.98 -15.55 22.71
CA PHE A 30 4.22 -15.65 24.15
C PHE A 30 3.48 -14.56 24.95
N ALA A 31 3.45 -13.33 24.43
CA ALA A 31 2.70 -12.24 25.05
C ALA A 31 1.20 -12.50 25.04
N ALA A 32 0.66 -13.03 23.93
CA ALA A 32 -0.73 -13.45 23.85
C ALA A 32 -1.07 -14.53 24.88
N ILE A 33 -0.23 -15.55 25.00
CA ILE A 33 -0.40 -16.61 26.02
C ILE A 33 -0.35 -16.03 27.44
N LYS A 34 0.60 -15.14 27.74
CA LYS A 34 0.72 -14.50 29.05
C LYS A 34 -0.50 -13.65 29.39
N SER A 35 -0.98 -12.87 28.42
CA SER A 35 -2.21 -12.06 28.55
C SER A 35 -3.43 -12.94 28.83
N LEU A 36 -3.61 -14.02 28.06
CA LEU A 36 -4.68 -14.99 28.27
C LEU A 36 -4.60 -15.62 29.67
N ALA A 37 -3.42 -16.03 30.10
CA ALA A 37 -3.23 -16.64 31.41
C ALA A 37 -3.60 -15.69 32.58
N GLY A 38 -3.28 -14.40 32.42
CA GLY A 38 -3.68 -13.36 33.38
C GLY A 38 -5.21 -13.10 33.39
N SER A 39 -5.85 -13.19 32.21
CA SER A 39 -7.28 -12.87 32.08
C SER A 39 -8.21 -14.05 32.42
N VAL A 40 -7.90 -15.26 31.94
CA VAL A 40 -8.78 -16.44 32.04
C VAL A 40 -8.18 -17.62 32.82
N GLY A 41 -6.97 -17.48 33.34
CA GLY A 41 -6.23 -18.51 34.05
C GLY A 41 -5.55 -19.55 33.16
N TRP A 42 -4.55 -20.25 33.71
CA TRP A 42 -3.68 -21.19 32.98
C TRP A 42 -4.44 -22.38 32.37
N ALA A 43 -5.41 -22.97 33.08
CA ALA A 43 -6.16 -24.12 32.55
C ALA A 43 -6.94 -23.79 31.29
N ASN A 44 -7.59 -22.63 31.24
CA ASN A 44 -8.33 -22.16 30.05
C ASN A 44 -7.36 -21.75 28.94
N THR A 45 -6.23 -21.15 29.27
CA THR A 45 -5.20 -20.77 28.30
C THR A 45 -4.63 -22.00 27.59
N ILE A 46 -4.30 -23.08 28.32
CA ILE A 46 -3.81 -24.34 27.74
C ILE A 46 -4.85 -24.91 26.75
N ARG A 47 -6.15 -24.91 27.12
CA ARG A 47 -7.22 -25.36 26.22
C ARG A 47 -7.30 -24.50 24.94
N ARG A 48 -7.15 -23.18 25.05
CA ARG A 48 -7.12 -22.25 23.90
C ARG A 48 -5.90 -22.50 23.01
N VAL A 49 -4.72 -22.71 23.60
CA VAL A 49 -3.50 -23.08 22.85
C VAL A 49 -3.70 -24.39 22.10
N ALA A 50 -4.18 -25.44 22.77
CA ALA A 50 -4.44 -26.71 22.13
C ALA A 50 -5.43 -26.59 20.98
N ARG A 51 -6.50 -25.82 21.15
CA ARG A 51 -7.48 -25.55 20.08
C ARG A 51 -6.86 -24.77 18.93
N ALA A 52 -6.11 -23.69 19.19
CA ALA A 52 -5.52 -22.82 18.18
C ALA A 52 -4.57 -23.57 17.22
N PHE A 53 -3.81 -24.55 17.73
CA PHE A 53 -2.90 -25.36 16.91
C PHE A 53 -3.50 -26.72 16.50
N GLY A 54 -4.57 -27.20 17.15
CA GLY A 54 -5.21 -28.48 16.91
C GLY A 54 -6.36 -28.44 15.93
N ALA A 55 -7.20 -27.40 15.96
CA ALA A 55 -8.42 -27.28 15.15
C ALA A 55 -8.23 -26.32 13.97
N PRO A 56 -9.01 -26.50 12.85
CA PRO A 56 -9.13 -25.49 11.82
C PRO A 56 -9.77 -24.21 12.36
N ASP A 57 -9.25 -23.06 11.92
CA ASP A 57 -9.81 -21.74 12.21
C ASP A 57 -9.88 -20.95 10.89
N ALA A 58 -11.07 -20.88 10.31
CA ALA A 58 -11.30 -20.28 9.00
C ALA A 58 -11.00 -18.77 9.02
N ASP A 59 -11.39 -18.05 10.09
CA ASP A 59 -11.17 -16.61 10.21
C ASP A 59 -9.67 -16.31 10.33
N ALA A 60 -8.97 -17.00 11.24
CA ALA A 60 -7.53 -16.86 11.38
C ALA A 60 -6.78 -17.25 10.09
N TYR A 61 -7.28 -18.24 9.32
CA TYR A 61 -6.74 -18.60 8.02
C TYR A 61 -6.80 -17.43 7.04
N HIS A 62 -7.93 -16.72 6.95
CA HIS A 62 -8.06 -15.55 6.10
C HIS A 62 -7.12 -14.41 6.52
N LEU A 63 -6.96 -14.18 7.83
CA LEU A 63 -6.08 -13.14 8.38
C LEU A 63 -4.60 -13.37 8.06
N VAL A 64 -4.15 -14.63 7.92
CA VAL A 64 -2.76 -14.96 7.59
C VAL A 64 -2.51 -15.23 6.11
N LYS A 65 -3.54 -15.12 5.25
CA LYS A 65 -3.40 -15.35 3.82
C LYS A 65 -2.31 -14.45 3.22
N GLY A 66 -2.34 -13.15 3.54
CA GLY A 66 -1.34 -12.18 3.08
C GLY A 66 0.09 -12.55 3.49
N ASN A 67 0.29 -13.09 4.71
CA ASN A 67 1.61 -13.57 5.15
C ASN A 67 2.11 -14.74 4.29
N SER A 68 1.22 -15.69 3.97
CA SER A 68 1.52 -16.86 3.14
C SER A 68 1.85 -16.45 1.69
N ASP A 69 1.05 -15.57 1.11
CA ASP A 69 1.24 -15.07 -0.26
C ASP A 69 2.57 -14.30 -0.37
N ARG A 70 2.89 -13.43 0.60
CA ARG A 70 4.19 -12.74 0.67
C ARG A 70 5.37 -13.70 0.72
N LYS A 71 5.27 -14.79 1.48
CA LYS A 71 6.33 -15.82 1.54
C LYS A 71 6.49 -16.56 0.22
N ARG A 72 5.38 -16.97 -0.40
CA ARG A 72 5.39 -17.64 -1.72
C ARG A 72 6.01 -16.75 -2.79
N ILE A 73 5.66 -15.46 -2.83
CA ILE A 73 6.19 -14.51 -3.81
C ILE A 73 7.69 -14.24 -3.57
N ARG A 74 8.12 -14.09 -2.32
CA ARG A 74 9.52 -13.77 -1.99
C ARG A 74 10.47 -14.96 -2.09
N LEU A 75 10.03 -16.14 -1.72
CA LEU A 75 10.82 -17.38 -1.66
C LEU A 75 10.04 -18.54 -2.28
N PRO A 76 9.70 -18.48 -3.58
CA PRO A 76 8.84 -19.49 -4.23
C PRO A 76 9.45 -20.88 -4.27
N TRP A 77 10.78 -21.00 -4.37
CA TRP A 77 11.48 -22.27 -4.32
C TRP A 77 11.28 -23.02 -3.00
N LEU A 78 11.08 -22.30 -1.89
CA LEU A 78 10.85 -22.88 -0.57
C LEU A 78 9.35 -22.98 -0.25
N PHE A 79 8.63 -21.87 -0.32
CA PHE A 79 7.21 -21.77 0.07
C PHE A 79 6.24 -22.10 -1.08
N GLY A 80 6.73 -22.39 -2.28
CA GLY A 80 5.98 -23.07 -3.33
C GLY A 80 5.73 -24.54 -3.04
N ASN A 81 6.57 -25.16 -2.18
CA ASN A 81 6.41 -26.54 -1.76
C ASN A 81 5.33 -26.68 -0.67
N PRO A 82 4.27 -27.50 -0.88
CA PRO A 82 3.21 -27.72 0.11
C PRO A 82 3.72 -28.24 1.45
N PHE A 83 4.75 -29.11 1.47
CA PHE A 83 5.34 -29.64 2.70
C PHE A 83 5.97 -28.58 3.60
N VAL A 84 6.34 -27.42 3.06
CA VAL A 84 6.85 -26.26 3.80
C VAL A 84 5.73 -25.27 4.08
N MET A 85 4.90 -24.99 3.08
CA MET A 85 3.84 -23.98 3.19
C MET A 85 2.72 -24.41 4.15
N CYS A 86 2.31 -25.67 4.15
CA CYS A 86 1.21 -26.12 5.01
C CYS A 86 1.54 -26.01 6.50
N PRO A 87 2.67 -26.53 7.03
CA PRO A 87 3.03 -26.33 8.42
C PRO A 87 3.28 -24.86 8.77
N TYR A 88 3.95 -24.09 7.90
CA TYR A 88 4.11 -22.66 8.11
C TYR A 88 2.77 -21.95 8.31
N ARG A 89 1.80 -22.22 7.42
CA ARG A 89 0.46 -21.62 7.49
C ARG A 89 -0.27 -22.06 8.76
N ARG A 90 -0.20 -23.34 9.13
CA ARG A 90 -0.82 -23.86 10.34
C ARG A 90 -0.30 -23.15 11.60
N ILE A 91 1.01 -22.95 11.70
CA ILE A 91 1.64 -22.21 12.79
C ILE A 91 1.12 -20.77 12.80
N LYS A 92 1.07 -20.10 11.62
CA LYS A 92 0.57 -18.72 11.52
C LYS A 92 -0.91 -18.59 11.90
N VAL A 93 -1.73 -19.55 11.52
CA VAL A 93 -3.15 -19.62 11.93
C VAL A 93 -3.27 -19.73 13.45
N GLY A 94 -2.54 -20.66 14.08
CA GLY A 94 -2.55 -20.79 15.55
C GLY A 94 -2.08 -19.53 16.26
N GLN A 95 -1.04 -18.88 15.76
CA GLN A 95 -0.56 -17.60 16.27
C GLN A 95 -1.61 -16.49 16.17
N ALA A 96 -2.29 -16.40 15.02
CA ALA A 96 -3.34 -15.41 14.79
C ALA A 96 -4.57 -15.66 15.65
N SER A 97 -4.98 -16.93 15.81
CA SER A 97 -6.10 -17.31 16.68
C SER A 97 -5.82 -16.93 18.15
N LEU A 98 -4.63 -17.23 18.68
CA LEU A 98 -4.26 -16.84 20.04
C LEU A 98 -4.17 -15.32 20.23
N LEU A 99 -3.62 -14.61 19.25
CA LEU A 99 -3.56 -13.15 19.30
C LEU A 99 -4.96 -12.55 19.28
N ARG A 100 -5.86 -13.10 18.45
CA ARG A 100 -7.25 -12.69 18.40
C ARG A 100 -7.93 -12.82 19.76
N ASP A 101 -7.85 -14.03 20.36
CA ASP A 101 -8.44 -14.32 21.66
C ASP A 101 -7.90 -13.39 22.77
N ALA A 102 -6.59 -13.07 22.73
CA ALA A 102 -5.97 -12.16 23.70
C ALA A 102 -6.40 -10.71 23.50
N LEU A 103 -6.47 -10.24 22.24
CA LEU A 103 -6.86 -8.87 21.93
C LEU A 103 -8.33 -8.60 22.25
N GLU A 104 -9.23 -9.57 22.02
CA GLU A 104 -10.65 -9.46 22.39
C GLU A 104 -10.79 -9.17 23.88
N LEU A 105 -10.10 -9.92 24.76
CA LEU A 105 -10.13 -9.71 26.19
C LEU A 105 -9.50 -8.38 26.63
N VAL A 106 -8.40 -7.98 25.99
CA VAL A 106 -7.75 -6.70 26.29
C VAL A 106 -8.64 -5.53 25.88
N ILE A 107 -9.25 -5.61 24.71
CA ILE A 107 -10.14 -4.57 24.20
C ILE A 107 -11.40 -4.45 25.08
N GLU A 108 -11.95 -5.58 25.53
CA GLU A 108 -13.09 -5.59 26.46
C GLU A 108 -12.73 -4.97 27.81
N ALA A 109 -11.57 -5.31 28.35
CA ALA A 109 -11.12 -4.83 29.67
C ALA A 109 -10.67 -3.35 29.68
N GLN A 110 -10.06 -2.87 28.58
CA GLN A 110 -9.46 -1.53 28.52
C GLN A 110 -10.35 -0.50 27.84
N ASP A 111 -11.31 -0.96 27.03
CA ASP A 111 -12.25 -0.17 26.23
C ASP A 111 -11.62 1.08 25.57
N PRO A 112 -10.61 0.89 24.66
CA PRO A 112 -9.91 1.99 24.06
C PRO A 112 -10.85 2.82 23.16
N GLU A 113 -10.73 4.15 23.21
CA GLU A 113 -11.52 5.05 22.37
C GLU A 113 -11.20 4.89 20.89
N THR A 114 -9.92 4.70 20.55
CA THR A 114 -9.43 4.56 19.18
C THR A 114 -8.33 3.51 19.09
N VAL A 115 -8.37 2.70 18.03
CA VAL A 115 -7.34 1.68 17.76
C VAL A 115 -6.47 2.11 16.59
N ILE A 116 -5.15 2.10 16.78
CA ILE A 116 -4.15 2.46 15.78
C ILE A 116 -3.60 1.17 15.15
N ILE A 117 -3.75 1.04 13.83
CA ILE A 117 -3.40 -0.15 13.06
C ILE A 117 -2.35 0.20 12.01
N TYR A 118 -1.19 -0.44 12.07
CA TYR A 118 -0.18 -0.29 11.03
C TYR A 118 -0.55 -1.14 9.81
N ASN A 119 -0.84 -0.50 8.68
CA ASN A 119 -1.23 -1.12 7.40
C ASN A 119 -2.48 -2.02 7.45
N GLY A 120 -2.62 -2.93 8.40
CA GLY A 120 -3.78 -3.80 8.57
C GLY A 120 -3.95 -4.95 7.56
N SER A 121 -3.02 -5.13 6.61
CA SER A 121 -3.17 -6.10 5.51
C SER A 121 -2.59 -7.49 5.80
N VAL A 122 -1.72 -7.60 6.77
CA VAL A 122 -1.06 -8.86 7.17
C VAL A 122 -1.05 -9.01 8.69
N ALA A 123 -1.10 -10.25 9.19
CA ALA A 123 -0.95 -10.49 10.61
C ALA A 123 0.47 -10.07 11.07
N PRO A 124 0.59 -9.45 12.28
CA PRO A 124 -0.43 -9.37 13.34
C PRO A 124 -1.47 -8.25 13.18
N ASP A 125 -1.19 -7.17 12.44
CA ASP A 125 -2.07 -6.00 12.32
C ASP A 125 -3.42 -6.33 11.66
N ALA A 126 -3.48 -7.32 10.76
CA ALA A 126 -4.73 -7.83 10.21
C ALA A 126 -5.64 -8.45 11.30
N VAL A 127 -5.05 -9.05 12.34
CA VAL A 127 -5.82 -9.58 13.49
C VAL A 127 -6.40 -8.43 14.29
N LEU A 128 -5.62 -7.40 14.60
CA LEU A 128 -6.10 -6.21 15.29
C LEU A 128 -7.23 -5.52 14.50
N ALA A 129 -7.03 -5.36 13.19
CA ALA A 129 -8.06 -4.80 12.29
C ALA A 129 -9.37 -5.61 12.29
N HIS A 130 -9.27 -6.94 12.42
CA HIS A 130 -10.42 -7.84 12.46
C HIS A 130 -11.21 -7.69 13.76
N VAL A 131 -10.54 -7.80 14.92
CA VAL A 131 -11.20 -7.77 16.24
C VAL A 131 -11.76 -6.39 16.59
N THR A 132 -11.28 -5.34 15.92
CA THR A 132 -11.75 -3.95 16.12
C THR A 132 -12.75 -3.50 15.06
N LYS A 133 -13.27 -4.43 14.25
CA LYS A 133 -14.32 -4.12 13.27
C LYS A 133 -15.57 -3.56 14.00
N GLY A 134 -16.01 -2.38 13.58
CA GLY A 134 -17.13 -1.67 14.22
C GLY A 134 -16.73 -0.74 15.39
N ARG A 135 -15.45 -0.69 15.76
CA ARG A 135 -14.90 0.31 16.71
C ARG A 135 -14.23 1.45 15.97
N ARG A 136 -14.00 2.58 16.64
CA ARG A 136 -13.18 3.68 16.12
C ARG A 136 -11.74 3.19 15.93
N ARG A 137 -11.22 3.35 14.73
CA ARG A 137 -9.88 2.90 14.36
C ARG A 137 -9.28 3.78 13.30
N VAL A 138 -7.97 3.83 13.27
CA VAL A 138 -7.20 4.50 12.22
C VAL A 138 -6.12 3.56 11.68
N PHE A 139 -5.96 3.56 10.37
CA PHE A 139 -4.89 2.86 9.68
C PHE A 139 -3.76 3.84 9.39
N VAL A 140 -2.53 3.40 9.61
CA VAL A 140 -1.34 4.24 9.45
C VAL A 140 -0.36 3.59 8.49
N GLU A 141 0.14 4.38 7.53
CA GLU A 141 1.23 3.98 6.63
C GLU A 141 2.03 5.22 6.17
N ALA A 142 3.19 4.99 5.51
CA ALA A 142 3.92 6.06 4.85
C ALA A 142 3.03 6.81 3.87
N GLY A 143 3.16 8.14 3.83
CA GLY A 143 2.39 8.98 2.93
C GLY A 143 2.87 8.91 1.49
N PHE A 144 2.16 9.61 0.62
CA PHE A 144 2.45 9.63 -0.83
C PHE A 144 3.67 10.49 -1.16
N PHE A 145 4.00 11.46 -0.32
CA PHE A 145 5.12 12.38 -0.49
C PHE A 145 6.16 12.21 0.62
N PRO A 146 7.41 12.67 0.41
CA PRO A 146 8.44 12.62 1.44
C PRO A 146 8.00 13.27 2.75
N LYS A 147 8.35 12.62 3.86
CA LYS A 147 8.04 13.11 5.21
C LYS A 147 6.54 13.34 5.47
N THR A 148 5.72 12.42 4.97
CA THR A 148 4.29 12.40 5.27
C THR A 148 3.83 11.00 5.67
N LEU A 149 2.69 10.94 6.38
CA LEU A 149 1.99 9.72 6.75
C LEU A 149 0.56 9.76 6.21
N GLN A 150 0.05 8.61 5.80
CA GLN A 150 -1.38 8.37 5.66
C GLN A 150 -1.91 7.96 7.03
N ILE A 151 -2.94 8.65 7.51
CA ILE A 151 -3.73 8.28 8.68
C ILE A 151 -5.19 8.35 8.25
N ASP A 152 -5.91 7.22 8.30
CA ASP A 152 -7.23 7.12 7.69
C ASP A 152 -8.13 6.15 8.45
N ALA A 153 -9.38 6.53 8.71
CA ALA A 153 -10.34 5.71 9.46
C ALA A 153 -10.88 4.52 8.65
N ILE A 154 -10.87 4.59 7.32
CA ILE A 154 -11.48 3.60 6.43
C ILE A 154 -10.45 2.58 5.96
N GLY A 155 -9.28 3.05 5.53
CA GLY A 155 -8.22 2.21 4.98
C GLY A 155 -7.07 3.00 4.41
N LEU A 156 -6.21 2.36 3.61
CA LEU A 156 -5.01 2.96 3.06
C LEU A 156 -4.94 2.78 1.54
N ASN A 157 -4.19 3.65 0.89
CA ASN A 157 -3.91 3.56 -0.54
C ASN A 157 -5.20 3.52 -1.39
N GLY A 158 -5.45 2.44 -2.11
CA GLY A 158 -6.65 2.26 -2.93
C GLY A 158 -7.96 2.16 -2.13
N ALA A 159 -7.90 1.95 -0.82
CA ALA A 159 -9.05 1.81 0.08
C ALA A 159 -9.27 3.00 1.01
N ASN A 160 -8.45 4.05 0.92
CA ASN A 160 -8.54 5.21 1.80
C ASN A 160 -9.77 6.10 1.53
N SER A 161 -10.02 7.04 2.43
CA SER A 161 -11.15 7.98 2.40
C SER A 161 -11.01 9.13 1.39
N VAL A 162 -9.88 9.25 0.68
CA VAL A 162 -9.68 10.31 -0.33
C VAL A 162 -10.84 10.31 -1.33
N PRO A 163 -11.54 11.43 -1.54
CA PRO A 163 -12.69 11.50 -2.44
C PRO A 163 -12.34 11.13 -3.89
N ARG A 164 -13.22 10.33 -4.54
CA ARG A 164 -13.01 9.80 -5.90
C ARG A 164 -13.81 10.54 -6.98
N THR A 165 -14.56 11.58 -6.61
CA THR A 165 -15.38 12.35 -7.54
C THR A 165 -14.70 13.67 -7.89
N SER A 166 -14.67 14.03 -9.18
CA SER A 166 -14.11 15.31 -9.64
C SER A 166 -14.85 16.52 -9.06
N ARG A 167 -16.17 16.39 -8.83
CA ARG A 167 -16.99 17.44 -8.23
C ARG A 167 -16.48 17.90 -6.87
N PHE A 168 -16.06 16.96 -6.00
CA PHE A 168 -15.51 17.32 -4.69
C PHE A 168 -14.40 18.37 -4.80
N TYR A 169 -13.55 18.27 -5.82
CA TYR A 169 -12.41 19.16 -6.03
C TYR A 169 -12.76 20.41 -6.86
N LEU A 170 -13.65 20.28 -7.83
CA LEU A 170 -13.97 21.37 -8.76
C LEU A 170 -15.00 22.34 -8.17
N ASP A 171 -15.94 21.84 -7.37
CA ASP A 171 -17.02 22.62 -6.77
C ASP A 171 -16.62 23.14 -5.35
N ALA A 172 -15.43 22.75 -4.84
CA ALA A 172 -14.93 23.24 -3.57
C ALA A 172 -14.73 24.76 -3.61
N GLU A 173 -15.25 25.45 -2.59
CA GLU A 173 -14.97 26.88 -2.35
C GLU A 173 -13.53 27.08 -1.87
N GLU A 174 -12.99 26.11 -1.13
CA GLU A 174 -11.63 26.11 -0.63
C GLU A 174 -10.62 25.87 -1.76
N ASP A 175 -9.58 26.70 -1.85
CA ASP A 175 -8.40 26.38 -2.64
C ASP A 175 -7.47 25.48 -1.82
N PHE A 176 -7.62 24.17 -1.98
CA PHE A 176 -6.78 23.17 -1.28
C PHE A 176 -5.27 23.35 -1.55
N ALA A 177 -4.89 24.00 -2.64
CA ALA A 177 -3.50 24.28 -2.96
C ALA A 177 -3.03 25.70 -2.55
N ALA A 178 -3.81 26.44 -1.77
CA ALA A 178 -3.45 27.80 -1.33
C ALA A 178 -2.13 27.85 -0.55
N ARG A 179 -1.83 26.79 0.23
CA ARG A 179 -0.58 26.67 1.02
C ARG A 179 0.57 26.02 0.23
N GLY A 180 0.44 25.90 -1.09
CA GLY A 180 1.43 25.29 -1.97
C GLY A 180 1.22 23.79 -2.21
N LEU A 181 2.10 23.24 -3.04
CA LEU A 181 2.15 21.82 -3.40
C LEU A 181 3.51 21.23 -2.99
N PRO A 182 3.65 19.91 -2.91
CA PRO A 182 4.94 19.29 -2.62
C PRO A 182 5.97 19.63 -3.70
N GLU A 183 7.16 20.04 -3.29
CA GLU A 183 8.25 20.40 -4.21
C GLU A 183 9.09 19.16 -4.62
N LYS A 184 9.05 18.10 -3.81
CA LYS A 184 9.91 16.92 -3.97
C LYS A 184 9.09 15.65 -4.05
N VAL A 185 9.58 14.73 -4.87
CA VAL A 185 9.13 13.34 -4.93
C VAL A 185 10.12 12.41 -4.23
N ASN A 186 9.70 11.17 -3.96
CA ASN A 186 10.57 10.18 -3.35
C ASN A 186 11.62 9.66 -4.35
N ASP A 187 12.85 10.15 -4.28
CA ASP A 187 13.96 9.55 -5.00
C ASP A 187 14.42 8.27 -4.30
N ARG A 188 14.17 7.14 -4.93
CA ARG A 188 14.57 5.82 -4.43
C ARG A 188 15.75 5.31 -5.25
N ALA A 189 16.91 5.17 -4.61
CA ALA A 189 18.08 4.52 -5.22
C ALA A 189 17.78 3.04 -5.50
N SER A 190 18.14 2.56 -6.70
CA SER A 190 17.99 1.16 -7.07
C SER A 190 18.95 0.28 -6.26
N LYS A 191 18.44 -0.85 -5.74
CA LYS A 191 19.21 -1.92 -5.12
C LYS A 191 19.59 -3.02 -6.11
N ILE A 192 19.20 -2.89 -7.37
CA ILE A 192 19.53 -3.82 -8.44
C ILE A 192 20.94 -3.47 -8.91
N ALA A 193 21.85 -4.45 -8.90
CA ALA A 193 23.27 -4.29 -9.20
C ALA A 193 23.55 -4.19 -10.72
N ASP A 194 22.91 -3.25 -11.41
CA ASP A 194 23.22 -2.94 -12.80
C ASP A 194 23.58 -1.45 -12.87
N ASN A 195 24.86 -1.13 -13.07
CA ASN A 195 25.36 0.23 -12.91
C ASN A 195 25.21 1.12 -14.15
N ASN A 196 24.61 0.64 -15.23
CA ASN A 196 24.52 1.39 -16.47
C ASN A 196 23.13 2.01 -16.68
N ARG A 197 23.07 3.33 -16.72
CA ARG A 197 21.90 4.06 -17.23
C ARG A 197 21.70 3.76 -18.70
N VAL A 198 20.46 3.58 -19.10
CA VAL A 198 20.08 3.31 -20.48
C VAL A 198 19.74 4.63 -21.16
N ALA A 199 20.17 4.81 -22.42
CA ALA A 199 19.71 5.91 -23.24
C ALA A 199 18.20 5.74 -23.52
N LEU A 200 17.43 6.81 -23.32
CA LEU A 200 15.99 6.79 -23.46
C LEU A 200 15.56 7.33 -24.83
N PRO A 201 14.51 6.77 -25.45
CA PRO A 201 13.90 7.36 -26.63
C PRO A 201 13.27 8.72 -26.28
N ALA A 202 13.08 9.56 -27.30
CA ALA A 202 12.49 10.89 -27.10
C ALA A 202 11.00 10.83 -26.73
N ASP A 203 10.28 9.80 -27.15
CA ASP A 203 8.86 9.57 -26.85
C ASP A 203 8.67 8.15 -26.27
N TYR A 204 8.15 8.05 -25.04
CA TYR A 204 7.89 6.79 -24.38
C TYR A 204 6.80 6.88 -23.32
N VAL A 205 6.21 5.74 -23.00
CA VAL A 205 5.35 5.53 -21.84
C VAL A 205 6.20 4.94 -20.72
N PHE A 206 6.26 5.60 -19.56
CA PHE A 206 6.96 5.09 -18.40
C PHE A 206 6.10 4.09 -17.63
N VAL A 207 6.68 2.94 -17.27
CA VAL A 207 5.97 1.84 -16.58
C VAL A 207 6.71 1.49 -15.29
N PRO A 208 6.36 2.12 -14.15
CA PRO A 208 6.93 1.77 -12.85
C PRO A 208 6.34 0.47 -12.33
N PHE A 209 7.17 -0.56 -12.19
CA PHE A 209 6.79 -1.82 -11.56
C PHE A 209 6.80 -1.69 -10.04
N GLN A 210 5.89 -2.40 -9.40
CA GLN A 210 5.67 -2.38 -7.96
C GLN A 210 6.30 -3.59 -7.28
N VAL A 211 6.33 -3.60 -5.95
CA VAL A 211 6.71 -4.78 -5.17
C VAL A 211 5.62 -5.86 -5.38
N PRO A 212 5.93 -7.02 -5.96
CA PRO A 212 4.91 -8.02 -6.30
C PRO A 212 4.10 -8.54 -5.10
N SER A 213 4.67 -8.44 -3.89
CA SER A 213 4.02 -8.88 -2.65
C SER A 213 3.27 -7.76 -1.93
N ASP A 214 3.12 -6.59 -2.55
CA ASP A 214 2.35 -5.49 -2.01
C ASP A 214 0.84 -5.75 -2.15
N MET A 215 0.05 -5.30 -1.17
CA MET A 215 -1.41 -5.38 -1.24
C MET A 215 -1.99 -4.58 -2.41
N GLN A 216 -1.31 -3.54 -2.83
CA GLN A 216 -1.68 -2.77 -4.01
C GLN A 216 -1.75 -3.66 -5.27
N VAL A 217 -0.84 -4.61 -5.39
CA VAL A 217 -0.83 -5.59 -6.48
C VAL A 217 -1.78 -6.75 -6.19
N THR A 218 -1.73 -7.32 -4.98
CA THR A 218 -2.42 -8.59 -4.68
C THR A 218 -3.91 -8.42 -4.36
N VAL A 219 -4.34 -7.22 -3.96
CA VAL A 219 -5.73 -6.91 -3.54
C VAL A 219 -6.38 -5.85 -4.42
N HIS A 220 -5.65 -4.77 -4.71
CA HIS A 220 -6.20 -3.60 -5.40
C HIS A 220 -6.00 -3.60 -6.93
N SER A 221 -5.47 -4.67 -7.51
CA SER A 221 -5.29 -4.83 -8.95
C SER A 221 -6.10 -6.02 -9.49
N PRO A 222 -7.37 -5.82 -9.86
CA PRO A 222 -8.27 -6.92 -10.22
C PRO A 222 -7.94 -7.56 -11.57
N TRP A 223 -7.43 -6.80 -12.53
CA TRP A 223 -7.05 -7.29 -13.86
C TRP A 223 -5.65 -7.90 -13.87
N VAL A 224 -4.64 -7.12 -13.45
CA VAL A 224 -3.22 -7.54 -13.46
C VAL A 224 -2.81 -7.89 -12.04
N ARG A 225 -2.47 -9.15 -11.78
CA ARG A 225 -2.30 -9.69 -10.42
C ARG A 225 -0.85 -9.85 -9.95
N ASP A 226 0.10 -9.75 -10.88
CA ASP A 226 1.53 -9.79 -10.59
C ASP A 226 2.35 -9.05 -11.64
N MET A 227 3.66 -8.94 -11.42
CA MET A 227 4.55 -8.18 -12.30
C MET A 227 4.92 -8.94 -13.58
N GLU A 228 4.83 -10.27 -13.63
CA GLU A 228 5.02 -11.03 -14.86
C GLU A 228 3.82 -10.83 -15.80
N GLN A 229 2.60 -10.89 -15.28
CA GLN A 229 1.40 -10.54 -16.04
C GLN A 229 1.41 -9.07 -16.48
N PHE A 230 1.93 -8.15 -15.63
CA PHE A 230 2.08 -6.75 -16.05
C PHE A 230 3.05 -6.60 -17.21
N LEU A 231 4.15 -7.35 -17.20
CA LEU A 231 5.07 -7.39 -18.34
C LEU A 231 4.38 -7.93 -19.60
N ASP A 232 3.56 -8.98 -19.49
CA ASP A 232 2.79 -9.53 -20.62
C ASP A 232 1.84 -8.47 -21.21
N VAL A 233 1.08 -7.78 -20.36
CA VAL A 233 0.19 -6.68 -20.79
C VAL A 233 0.96 -5.58 -21.52
N VAL A 234 2.15 -5.20 -21.03
CA VAL A 234 2.99 -4.17 -21.68
C VAL A 234 3.52 -4.66 -23.03
N ILE A 235 3.99 -5.91 -23.13
CA ILE A 235 4.48 -6.48 -24.39
C ILE A 235 3.34 -6.58 -25.42
N GLU A 236 2.17 -7.05 -25.00
CA GLU A 236 0.99 -7.13 -25.86
C GLU A 236 0.53 -5.76 -26.33
N ALA A 237 0.52 -4.74 -25.44
CA ALA A 237 0.24 -3.37 -25.83
C ALA A 237 1.27 -2.82 -26.84
N ALA A 238 2.56 -3.13 -26.65
CA ALA A 238 3.60 -2.78 -27.62
C ALA A 238 3.41 -3.46 -28.97
N ASN A 239 2.89 -4.69 -29.02
CA ASN A 239 2.59 -5.39 -30.26
C ASN A 239 1.41 -4.76 -31.01
N ARG A 240 0.35 -4.38 -30.29
CA ARG A 240 -0.84 -3.75 -30.88
C ARG A 240 -0.58 -2.30 -31.30
N ASN A 241 0.16 -1.56 -30.48
CA ASN A 241 0.45 -0.12 -30.70
C ASN A 241 1.90 0.04 -31.18
N THR A 242 2.12 -0.13 -32.49
CA THR A 242 3.47 -0.22 -33.09
C THR A 242 4.33 1.04 -32.97
N ASN A 243 3.74 2.18 -32.64
CA ASN A 243 4.42 3.46 -32.45
C ASN A 243 4.79 3.74 -30.98
N ASP A 244 4.34 2.90 -30.04
CA ASP A 244 4.57 3.13 -28.63
C ASP A 244 5.82 2.38 -28.14
N VAL A 245 6.67 3.09 -27.40
CA VAL A 245 7.81 2.55 -26.67
C VAL A 245 7.51 2.61 -25.18
N PHE A 246 7.77 1.50 -24.48
CA PHE A 246 7.55 1.37 -23.04
C PHE A 246 8.88 1.30 -22.32
N VAL A 247 9.05 2.14 -21.32
CA VAL A 247 10.25 2.15 -20.46
C VAL A 247 9.87 1.65 -19.09
N ILE A 248 10.36 0.47 -18.73
CA ILE A 248 10.07 -0.19 -17.44
C ILE A 248 11.16 0.13 -16.44
N LYS A 249 10.77 0.47 -15.21
CA LYS A 249 11.66 0.47 -14.06
C LYS A 249 11.07 -0.44 -12.98
N GLU A 250 11.83 -1.48 -12.63
CA GLU A 250 11.45 -2.38 -11.55
C GLU A 250 11.63 -1.72 -10.19
N HIS A 251 10.83 -2.15 -9.21
CA HIS A 251 10.88 -1.55 -7.89
C HIS A 251 12.22 -1.80 -7.19
N PRO A 252 12.94 -0.75 -6.75
CA PRO A 252 14.33 -0.88 -6.28
C PRO A 252 14.51 -1.75 -5.03
N SER A 253 13.49 -1.94 -4.22
CA SER A 253 13.57 -2.79 -3.01
C SER A 253 13.26 -4.26 -3.26
N PHE A 254 12.89 -4.67 -4.49
CA PHE A 254 12.61 -6.06 -4.83
C PHE A 254 13.72 -6.65 -5.68
N LYS A 255 14.45 -7.65 -5.14
CA LYS A 255 15.66 -8.19 -5.76
C LYS A 255 15.43 -9.11 -6.97
N ARG A 256 14.21 -9.68 -7.11
CA ARG A 256 13.90 -10.59 -8.22
C ARG A 256 13.38 -9.81 -9.40
N SER A 257 14.17 -9.79 -10.47
CA SER A 257 13.80 -9.15 -11.72
C SER A 257 12.86 -10.03 -12.56
N VAL A 258 11.94 -9.39 -13.27
CA VAL A 258 11.18 -10.01 -14.36
C VAL A 258 11.88 -9.85 -15.72
N LYS A 259 12.92 -9.02 -15.80
CA LYS A 259 13.78 -8.90 -16.99
C LYS A 259 14.35 -10.28 -17.35
N GLY A 260 14.17 -10.69 -18.59
CA GLY A 260 14.58 -12.02 -19.08
C GLY A 260 13.56 -13.15 -18.82
N ARG A 261 12.41 -12.87 -18.19
CA ARG A 261 11.30 -13.83 -18.04
C ARG A 261 10.50 -14.03 -19.32
N ARG A 262 10.60 -13.07 -20.24
CA ARG A 262 10.00 -13.11 -21.58
C ARG A 262 11.08 -12.82 -22.63
N PRO A 263 10.89 -13.21 -23.89
CA PRO A 263 11.73 -12.78 -24.99
C PRO A 263 11.88 -11.25 -25.02
N GLN A 264 13.06 -10.77 -25.39
CA GLN A 264 13.30 -9.34 -25.50
C GLN A 264 12.43 -8.74 -26.60
N HIS A 265 11.77 -7.63 -26.28
CA HIS A 265 10.96 -6.87 -27.23
C HIS A 265 11.63 -5.52 -27.53
N GLN A 266 11.74 -5.15 -28.81
CA GLN A 266 12.50 -3.95 -29.25
C GLN A 266 11.95 -2.64 -28.66
N ARG A 267 10.65 -2.57 -28.39
CA ARG A 267 9.96 -1.39 -27.84
C ARG A 267 9.63 -1.50 -26.34
N VAL A 268 10.23 -2.46 -25.63
CA VAL A 268 10.11 -2.60 -24.18
C VAL A 268 11.51 -2.56 -23.56
N ILE A 269 11.84 -1.45 -22.93
CA ILE A 269 13.20 -1.13 -22.46
C ILE A 269 13.21 -1.14 -20.93
N PHE A 270 14.12 -1.87 -20.32
CA PHE A 270 14.32 -1.85 -18.87
C PHE A 270 15.37 -0.78 -18.49
N ALA A 271 14.95 0.21 -17.70
CA ALA A 271 15.75 1.37 -17.28
C ALA A 271 15.90 1.42 -15.75
N ASN A 272 16.30 0.30 -15.13
CA ASN A 272 16.34 0.14 -13.68
C ASN A 272 17.26 1.14 -12.96
N GLN A 273 18.33 1.63 -13.62
CA GLN A 273 19.33 2.55 -13.05
C GLN A 273 19.06 4.03 -13.37
N ASN A 274 18.09 4.31 -14.23
CA ASN A 274 17.69 5.68 -14.50
C ASN A 274 16.95 6.28 -13.31
N VAL A 275 17.09 7.56 -13.07
CA VAL A 275 16.42 8.27 -11.97
C VAL A 275 14.91 8.31 -12.22
N THR A 276 14.09 7.98 -11.23
CA THR A 276 12.63 7.85 -11.39
C THR A 276 11.99 9.19 -11.77
N SER A 277 12.40 10.29 -11.13
CA SER A 277 11.91 11.62 -11.46
C SER A 277 12.21 12.04 -12.91
N ASP A 278 13.39 11.65 -13.45
CA ASP A 278 13.74 11.92 -14.84
C ASP A 278 12.92 11.06 -15.80
N LEU A 279 12.68 9.78 -15.44
CA LEU A 279 11.78 8.90 -16.20
C LEU A 279 10.37 9.46 -16.29
N ILE A 280 9.84 10.03 -15.19
CA ILE A 280 8.52 10.66 -15.18
C ILE A 280 8.53 11.93 -16.03
N ARG A 281 9.48 12.85 -15.80
CA ARG A 281 9.52 14.16 -16.47
C ARG A 281 9.62 14.07 -17.98
N ASN A 282 10.32 13.08 -18.50
CA ASN A 282 10.54 12.90 -19.92
C ASN A 282 9.53 11.95 -20.59
N ALA A 283 8.71 11.24 -19.81
CA ALA A 283 7.67 10.39 -20.36
C ALA A 283 6.54 11.18 -21.00
N ARG A 284 5.95 10.66 -22.09
CA ARG A 284 4.68 11.13 -22.63
C ARG A 284 3.52 10.86 -21.66
N ALA A 285 3.52 9.70 -21.07
CA ALA A 285 2.53 9.25 -20.09
C ALA A 285 3.16 8.23 -19.12
N VAL A 286 2.48 7.96 -18.01
CA VAL A 286 2.86 6.93 -17.04
C VAL A 286 1.76 5.88 -16.95
N LEU A 287 2.12 4.62 -17.19
CA LEU A 287 1.23 3.46 -17.09
C LEU A 287 1.56 2.68 -15.81
N THR A 288 0.63 2.58 -14.90
CA THR A 288 0.85 1.89 -13.61
C THR A 288 -0.37 1.08 -13.18
N LEU A 289 -0.19 0.13 -12.26
CA LEU A 289 -1.35 -0.49 -11.65
C LEU A 289 -2.07 0.53 -10.75
N ASN A 290 -1.43 0.97 -9.70
CA ASN A 290 -1.95 1.92 -8.71
C ASN A 290 -0.82 2.49 -7.84
N SER A 291 0.40 2.59 -8.38
CA SER A 291 1.58 3.06 -7.67
C SER A 291 1.45 4.53 -7.25
N THR A 292 2.10 4.89 -6.14
CA THR A 292 2.30 6.29 -5.74
C THR A 292 3.06 7.10 -6.78
N VAL A 293 3.82 6.45 -7.67
CA VAL A 293 4.44 7.10 -8.84
C VAL A 293 3.40 7.77 -9.74
N GLY A 294 2.14 7.27 -9.78
CA GLY A 294 1.04 7.94 -10.46
C GLY A 294 0.75 9.34 -9.88
N ILE A 295 0.74 9.48 -8.55
CA ILE A 295 0.56 10.78 -7.88
C ILE A 295 1.78 11.69 -8.14
N GLU A 296 3.00 11.14 -8.08
CA GLU A 296 4.23 11.86 -8.41
C GLU A 296 4.20 12.36 -9.88
N SER A 297 3.62 11.57 -10.77
CA SER A 297 3.47 11.94 -12.19
C SER A 297 2.51 13.10 -12.41
N LEU A 298 1.45 13.17 -11.60
CA LEU A 298 0.53 14.32 -11.60
C LEU A 298 1.22 15.61 -11.17
N LEU A 299 2.21 15.57 -10.25
CA LEU A 299 3.03 16.74 -9.91
C LEU A 299 3.81 17.27 -11.11
N PHE A 300 4.31 16.38 -11.97
CA PHE A 300 5.05 16.72 -13.18
C PHE A 300 4.16 16.97 -14.41
N ASP A 301 2.85 17.11 -14.20
CA ASP A 301 1.87 17.32 -15.28
C ASP A 301 1.91 16.25 -16.36
N ARG A 302 2.10 15.01 -15.97
CA ARG A 302 2.11 13.86 -16.89
C ARG A 302 0.79 13.12 -16.86
N PRO A 303 0.23 12.76 -18.04
CA PRO A 303 -0.88 11.84 -18.13
C PRO A 303 -0.59 10.53 -17.41
N VAL A 304 -1.56 10.03 -16.66
CA VAL A 304 -1.44 8.76 -15.94
C VAL A 304 -2.54 7.81 -16.41
N ILE A 305 -2.15 6.58 -16.71
CA ILE A 305 -3.06 5.46 -16.99
C ILE A 305 -2.94 4.48 -15.82
N THR A 306 -4.06 4.12 -15.20
CA THR A 306 -4.12 3.14 -14.12
C THR A 306 -4.82 1.87 -14.55
N LEU A 307 -4.28 0.70 -14.16
CA LEU A 307 -4.89 -0.61 -14.40
C LEU A 307 -5.52 -1.22 -13.14
N GLY A 308 -5.33 -0.58 -11.99
CA GLY A 308 -5.83 -1.00 -10.69
C GLY A 308 -6.59 0.10 -9.96
N ARG A 309 -7.06 -0.24 -8.76
CA ARG A 309 -7.77 0.70 -7.88
C ARG A 309 -6.76 1.60 -7.18
N ALA A 310 -6.79 2.89 -7.49
CA ALA A 310 -5.94 3.90 -6.87
C ALA A 310 -6.80 5.00 -6.20
N CYS A 311 -6.25 5.67 -5.20
CA CYS A 311 -6.94 6.80 -4.58
C CYS A 311 -7.09 8.00 -5.52
N TYR A 312 -6.29 8.06 -6.55
CA TYR A 312 -6.31 9.11 -7.57
C TYR A 312 -7.09 8.72 -8.85
N ASN A 313 -7.86 7.61 -8.81
CA ASN A 313 -8.78 7.26 -9.90
C ASN A 313 -10.00 8.20 -9.87
N VAL A 314 -9.79 9.41 -10.37
CA VAL A 314 -10.80 10.48 -10.47
C VAL A 314 -10.97 10.84 -11.93
N ASP A 315 -12.22 10.94 -12.40
CA ASP A 315 -12.51 11.28 -13.78
C ASP A 315 -11.98 12.67 -14.14
N GLY A 316 -11.29 12.76 -15.28
CA GLY A 316 -10.62 13.99 -15.71
C GLY A 316 -9.23 14.22 -15.07
N LEU A 317 -8.83 13.40 -14.09
CA LEU A 317 -7.51 13.44 -13.47
C LEU A 317 -6.56 12.38 -14.04
N VAL A 318 -7.05 11.15 -14.25
CA VAL A 318 -6.31 10.03 -14.83
C VAL A 318 -7.18 9.24 -15.78
N GLN A 319 -6.56 8.48 -16.69
CA GLN A 319 -7.24 7.48 -17.50
C GLN A 319 -7.23 6.13 -16.76
N GLN A 320 -8.35 5.42 -16.78
CA GLN A 320 -8.47 4.09 -16.16
C GLN A 320 -8.68 3.06 -17.26
N ALA A 321 -7.94 1.96 -17.23
CA ALA A 321 -8.11 0.83 -18.11
C ALA A 321 -8.28 -0.46 -17.30
N ARG A 322 -9.32 -1.23 -17.59
CA ARG A 322 -9.69 -2.47 -16.89
C ARG A 322 -9.46 -3.71 -17.73
N ASN A 323 -9.11 -3.50 -19.00
CA ASN A 323 -8.86 -4.52 -20.01
C ASN A 323 -7.96 -3.96 -21.12
N ALA A 324 -7.57 -4.81 -22.06
CA ALA A 324 -6.67 -4.44 -23.15
C ALA A 324 -7.24 -3.40 -24.12
N PRO A 325 -8.51 -3.46 -24.59
CA PRO A 325 -9.11 -2.42 -25.40
C PRO A 325 -9.11 -1.04 -24.72
N GLU A 326 -9.53 -0.95 -23.45
CA GLU A 326 -9.50 0.31 -22.69
C GLU A 326 -8.07 0.86 -22.55
N LEU A 327 -7.07 -0.04 -22.43
CA LEU A 327 -5.66 0.38 -22.39
C LEU A 327 -5.22 0.97 -23.74
N ASP A 328 -5.60 0.35 -24.85
CA ASP A 328 -5.26 0.82 -26.19
C ASP A 328 -5.90 2.20 -26.46
N ASP A 329 -7.17 2.39 -26.07
CA ASP A 329 -7.86 3.68 -26.14
C ASP A 329 -7.17 4.75 -25.27
N ALA A 330 -6.82 4.40 -24.05
CA ALA A 330 -6.11 5.31 -23.13
C ALA A 330 -4.72 5.69 -23.67
N LEU A 331 -3.97 4.76 -24.26
CA LEU A 331 -2.67 5.03 -24.88
C LEU A 331 -2.79 5.96 -26.09
N ALA A 332 -3.80 5.74 -26.94
CA ALA A 332 -4.02 6.53 -28.15
C ALA A 332 -4.21 8.02 -27.84
N ILE A 333 -4.93 8.35 -26.78
CA ILE A 333 -5.20 9.76 -26.42
C ILE A 333 -4.06 10.44 -25.66
N THR A 334 -3.05 9.73 -25.15
CA THR A 334 -1.99 10.34 -24.30
C THR A 334 -1.17 11.42 -24.99
N LYS A 335 -1.18 11.51 -26.30
CA LYS A 335 -0.49 12.56 -27.06
C LYS A 335 -1.13 13.93 -26.92
N THR A 336 -2.45 13.97 -26.76
CA THR A 336 -3.24 15.21 -26.76
C THR A 336 -3.96 15.44 -25.42
N TRP A 337 -4.35 14.38 -24.74
CA TRP A 337 -5.05 14.49 -23.45
C TRP A 337 -4.11 14.90 -22.32
N LYS A 338 -4.59 15.81 -21.48
CA LYS A 338 -3.95 16.23 -20.24
C LYS A 338 -4.97 16.19 -19.09
N PRO A 339 -4.54 15.93 -17.86
CA PRO A 339 -5.41 16.13 -16.69
C PRO A 339 -5.98 17.54 -16.66
N ASN A 340 -7.24 17.70 -16.23
CA ASN A 340 -7.81 19.02 -16.00
C ASN A 340 -6.90 19.78 -15.00
N PRO A 341 -6.34 20.94 -15.37
CA PRO A 341 -5.34 21.63 -14.54
C PRO A 341 -5.87 22.06 -13.17
N ARG A 342 -7.14 22.53 -13.09
CA ARG A 342 -7.78 22.91 -11.83
C ARG A 342 -8.00 21.68 -10.96
N LEU A 343 -8.56 20.61 -11.51
CA LEU A 343 -8.77 19.36 -10.81
C LEU A 343 -7.46 18.79 -10.26
N ARG A 344 -6.42 18.75 -11.09
CA ARG A 344 -5.09 18.26 -10.71
C ARG A 344 -4.50 19.08 -9.56
N ARG A 345 -4.56 20.41 -9.65
CA ARG A 345 -4.06 21.32 -8.61
C ARG A 345 -4.82 21.13 -7.29
N GLN A 346 -6.15 21.08 -7.33
CA GLN A 346 -7.00 20.88 -6.17
C GLN A 346 -6.80 19.49 -5.54
N PHE A 347 -6.71 18.44 -6.33
CA PHE A 347 -6.44 17.08 -5.85
C PHE A 347 -5.09 16.98 -5.12
N LEU A 348 -4.02 17.48 -5.73
CA LEU A 348 -2.68 17.47 -5.13
C LEU A 348 -2.63 18.33 -3.87
N GLY A 349 -3.29 19.48 -3.89
CA GLY A 349 -3.43 20.38 -2.73
C GLY A 349 -4.18 19.70 -1.58
N TYR A 350 -5.29 19.03 -1.87
CA TYR A 350 -6.04 18.27 -0.87
C TYR A 350 -5.19 17.17 -0.24
N LEU A 351 -4.49 16.38 -1.06
CA LEU A 351 -3.59 15.35 -0.53
C LEU A 351 -2.53 15.94 0.40
N TRP A 352 -1.87 17.03 -0.02
CA TRP A 352 -0.76 17.63 0.69
C TRP A 352 -1.17 18.38 1.93
N ASN A 353 -2.22 19.20 1.85
CA ASN A 353 -2.58 20.16 2.90
C ASN A 353 -3.70 19.68 3.84
N SER A 354 -4.52 18.72 3.40
CA SER A 354 -5.70 18.30 4.16
C SER A 354 -5.67 16.83 4.55
N TYR A 355 -5.24 15.93 3.66
CA TYR A 355 -5.30 14.49 3.90
C TYR A 355 -4.05 13.94 4.62
N LEU A 356 -2.86 14.32 4.16
CA LEU A 356 -1.62 13.77 4.71
C LEU A 356 -1.20 14.45 6.01
N THR A 357 -0.73 13.65 6.95
CA THR A 357 -0.07 14.18 8.16
C THR A 357 1.41 14.39 7.87
N HIS A 358 1.89 15.63 8.04
CA HIS A 358 3.30 15.96 7.87
C HIS A 358 4.11 15.39 9.05
N GLY A 359 5.15 14.63 8.75
CA GLY A 359 6.00 13.95 9.72
C GLY A 359 6.51 12.61 9.19
N THR A 360 7.27 11.93 10.01
CA THR A 360 7.76 10.56 9.77
C THR A 360 7.44 9.70 10.99
N TYR A 361 7.60 8.39 10.90
CA TYR A 361 7.40 7.51 12.05
C TYR A 361 8.28 7.85 13.27
N ASP A 362 9.44 8.47 13.03
CA ASP A 362 10.40 8.87 14.08
C ASP A 362 10.32 10.37 14.45
N ASN A 363 9.54 11.15 13.70
CA ASN A 363 9.32 12.57 13.94
C ASN A 363 7.86 12.92 13.65
N LEU A 364 7.02 12.67 14.64
CA LEU A 364 5.57 12.84 14.60
C LEU A 364 5.19 14.25 15.11
N PRO A 365 4.07 14.81 14.65
CA PRO A 365 3.56 16.09 15.18
C PRO A 365 3.08 15.95 16.63
N ASN A 366 3.26 16.98 17.44
CA ASN A 366 2.87 16.99 18.86
C ASN A 366 1.35 16.87 19.07
N ASP A 367 0.55 17.32 18.09
CA ASP A 367 -0.92 17.24 18.09
C ASP A 367 -1.46 15.91 17.54
N LEU A 368 -0.59 14.88 17.40
CA LEU A 368 -0.95 13.59 16.83
C LEU A 368 -2.16 12.95 17.52
N GLY A 369 -2.23 12.99 18.84
CA GLY A 369 -3.34 12.41 19.61
C GLY A 369 -4.68 12.99 19.21
N ASP A 370 -4.77 14.29 19.09
CA ASP A 370 -6.02 14.98 18.69
C ASP A 370 -6.37 14.71 17.23
N ARG A 371 -5.39 14.66 16.35
CA ARG A 371 -5.58 14.26 14.93
C ARG A 371 -6.13 12.85 14.82
N LEU A 372 -5.55 11.89 15.55
CA LEU A 372 -6.03 10.50 15.57
C LEU A 372 -7.48 10.41 16.05
N ALA A 373 -7.82 11.13 17.12
CA ALA A 373 -9.19 11.18 17.65
C ALA A 373 -10.17 11.78 16.62
N GLN A 374 -9.80 12.89 15.98
CA GLN A 374 -10.60 13.55 14.96
C GLN A 374 -10.83 12.65 13.75
N ILE A 375 -9.77 12.07 13.19
CA ILE A 375 -9.85 11.18 12.01
C ILE A 375 -10.69 9.95 12.31
N SER A 376 -10.58 9.38 13.52
CA SER A 376 -11.34 8.17 13.89
C SER A 376 -12.86 8.39 14.01
N GLN A 377 -13.32 9.63 14.00
CA GLN A 377 -14.74 10.01 14.05
C GLN A 377 -15.36 10.21 12.64
N MET A 378 -14.53 10.30 11.62
CA MET A 378 -14.93 10.41 10.20
C MET A 378 -15.40 9.04 9.66
#